data_afb84edc08bcb0ec2801ab7dbc2e46ac
#
_entry.id   afb84edc08bcb0ec2801ab7dbc2e46ac
#
_cell.length_a   1.000
_cell.length_b   1.000
_cell.length_c   1.000
_cell.angle_alpha   90.00
_cell.angle_beta   90.00
_cell.angle_gamma   90.00
#
_symmetry.space_group_name_H-M   'P 1'
#
loop_
_entity.id
_entity.type
_entity.pdbx_description
1 polymer ?
#
loop_
_entity_poly.entity_id
_entity_poly.type
_entity_poly.pdbx_seq_one_letter_code
_entity_poly.pdbx_strand_id
1 'polypeptide(L)'
;VLLAAFGVIMMRLLQKSGIEKAEEIMVPWDVPFLRMAAGLILNIFLLCVVVIMTAGVGATVEQLLGVPAQITSAVFVFLMGVVALLGISGMMKVFSALVPIIVIATMFFAVMSWVEFGTDGILTLPEQVHSNPLMPNWFVAALTYVAYNLLGSVGIMVPLGKYLRGKRTIRVGIALGGLLLVLVAGSVLTSLTGYPEAAAEQMPMVALTSRLNPTLGIVYGFLLLLGMFSNGLASLVAFMEYVNRHVKALDTHRRITMAVLMLLVWAASLAGF
;
A
#
# COMPACT_ATOMS: atom_id res chain seq x y z
N VAL A 1 -9.28 14.69 -3.13
CA VAL A 1 -9.85 15.70 -2.20
C VAL A 1 -10.33 15.03 -0.91
N LEU A 2 -11.25 14.04 -0.97
CA LEU A 2 -11.83 13.37 0.21
C LEU A 2 -10.75 12.73 1.11
N LEU A 3 -9.82 11.97 0.54
CA LEU A 3 -8.71 11.36 1.28
C LEU A 3 -7.86 12.40 2.02
N ALA A 4 -7.51 13.50 1.35
CA ALA A 4 -6.71 14.56 1.96
C ALA A 4 -7.48 15.29 3.08
N ALA A 5 -8.75 15.59 2.86
CA ALA A 5 -9.62 16.21 3.87
C ALA A 5 -9.73 15.34 5.12
N PHE A 6 -10.01 14.05 4.94
CA PHE A 6 -10.08 13.08 6.04
C PHE A 6 -8.74 12.93 6.77
N GLY A 7 -7.64 12.80 6.04
CA GLY A 7 -6.30 12.71 6.62
C GLY A 7 -5.97 13.93 7.51
N VAL A 8 -6.32 15.16 7.07
CA VAL A 8 -6.14 16.37 7.88
C VAL A 8 -7.00 16.34 9.14
N ILE A 9 -8.28 15.92 9.01
CA ILE A 9 -9.19 15.82 10.15
C ILE A 9 -8.67 14.79 11.16
N MET A 10 -8.31 13.61 10.68
CA MET A 10 -7.80 12.52 11.50
C MET A 10 -6.53 12.93 12.26
N MET A 11 -5.54 13.51 11.58
CA MET A 11 -4.31 13.94 12.22
C MET A 11 -4.52 15.08 13.22
N ARG A 12 -5.49 15.96 12.98
CA ARG A 12 -5.88 16.99 13.97
C ARG A 12 -6.57 16.40 15.20
N LEU A 13 -7.41 15.39 15.01
CA LEU A 13 -8.01 14.66 16.11
C LEU A 13 -6.95 13.97 16.96
N LEU A 14 -6.03 13.26 16.34
CA LEU A 14 -4.90 12.60 17.01
C LEU A 14 -4.09 13.58 17.86
N GLN A 15 -3.77 14.76 17.32
CA GLN A 15 -3.00 15.77 18.04
C GLN A 15 -3.77 16.41 19.22
N LYS A 16 -5.09 16.56 19.11
CA LYS A 16 -5.92 17.20 20.15
C LYS A 16 -6.31 16.24 21.26
N SER A 17 -6.65 15.00 20.91
CA SER A 17 -7.25 14.03 21.84
C SER A 17 -6.19 13.13 22.51
N GLY A 18 -4.95 13.12 22.01
CA GLY A 18 -3.92 12.21 22.51
C GLY A 18 -4.25 10.72 22.30
N ILE A 19 -5.19 10.42 21.39
CA ILE A 19 -5.58 9.06 21.07
C ILE A 19 -4.37 8.31 20.49
N GLU A 20 -4.08 7.15 21.06
CA GLU A 20 -2.96 6.31 20.65
C GLU A 20 -3.39 5.01 19.97
N LYS A 21 -4.69 4.75 19.91
CA LYS A 21 -5.25 3.51 19.39
C LYS A 21 -6.16 3.77 18.20
N ALA A 22 -5.98 3.00 17.13
CA ALA A 22 -6.75 3.13 15.91
C ALA A 22 -8.25 2.87 16.12
N GLU A 23 -8.59 1.90 16.98
CA GLU A 23 -9.96 1.55 17.33
C GLU A 23 -10.72 2.70 18.04
N GLU A 24 -10.04 3.56 18.77
CA GLU A 24 -10.65 4.72 19.44
C GLU A 24 -11.02 5.84 18.45
N ILE A 25 -10.31 5.91 17.32
CA ILE A 25 -10.66 6.82 16.22
C ILE A 25 -11.83 6.29 15.42
N MET A 26 -11.82 4.97 15.15
CA MET A 26 -12.89 4.33 14.38
C MET A 26 -14.21 4.30 15.15
N VAL A 27 -14.12 4.12 16.48
CA VAL A 27 -15.28 4.08 17.38
C VAL A 27 -15.06 5.08 18.51
N PRO A 28 -15.51 6.35 18.34
CA PRO A 28 -15.33 7.39 19.36
C PRO A 28 -16.16 7.15 20.61
N TRP A 29 -17.23 6.37 20.51
CA TRP A 29 -18.04 5.99 21.67
C TRP A 29 -17.29 5.00 22.56
N ASP A 30 -17.47 5.10 23.87
CA ASP A 30 -16.84 4.20 24.83
C ASP A 30 -17.62 2.88 24.98
N VAL A 31 -17.63 2.11 23.88
CA VAL A 31 -18.25 0.78 23.81
C VAL A 31 -17.16 -0.24 23.52
N PRO A 32 -16.67 -0.97 24.56
CA PRO A 32 -15.50 -1.85 24.44
C PRO A 32 -15.65 -2.91 23.36
N PHE A 33 -16.83 -3.49 23.22
CA PHE A 33 -17.11 -4.51 22.20
C PHE A 33 -16.95 -3.96 20.76
N LEU A 34 -17.49 -2.75 20.48
CA LEU A 34 -17.37 -2.15 19.16
C LEU A 34 -15.93 -1.73 18.84
N ARG A 35 -15.18 -1.22 19.84
CA ARG A 35 -13.76 -0.92 19.68
C ARG A 35 -12.94 -2.18 19.39
N MET A 36 -13.21 -3.26 20.11
CA MET A 36 -12.55 -4.55 19.86
C MET A 36 -12.86 -5.07 18.46
N ALA A 37 -14.12 -5.05 18.03
CA ALA A 37 -14.53 -5.48 16.70
C ALA A 37 -13.87 -4.64 15.59
N ALA A 38 -13.87 -3.31 15.74
CA ALA A 38 -13.22 -2.39 14.80
C ALA A 38 -11.70 -2.64 14.73
N GLY A 39 -11.05 -2.83 15.87
CA GLY A 39 -9.63 -3.18 15.94
C GLY A 39 -9.31 -4.50 15.24
N LEU A 40 -10.15 -5.52 15.45
CA LEU A 40 -9.97 -6.82 14.79
C LEU A 40 -10.13 -6.72 13.28
N ILE A 41 -11.18 -6.04 12.80
CA ILE A 41 -11.42 -5.83 11.36
C ILE A 41 -10.23 -5.09 10.73
N LEU A 42 -9.76 -4.01 11.35
CA LEU A 42 -8.61 -3.27 10.87
C LEU A 42 -7.36 -4.14 10.76
N ASN A 43 -7.10 -4.96 11.77
CA ASN A 43 -5.89 -5.78 11.81
C ASN A 43 -5.95 -6.98 10.86
N ILE A 44 -7.11 -7.58 10.66
CA ILE A 44 -7.32 -8.57 9.58
C ILE A 44 -7.05 -7.91 8.23
N PHE A 45 -7.57 -6.70 8.00
CA PHE A 45 -7.32 -5.94 6.78
C PHE A 45 -5.81 -5.67 6.57
N LEU A 46 -5.10 -5.20 7.59
CA LEU A 46 -3.65 -4.97 7.50
C LEU A 46 -2.88 -6.26 7.19
N LEU A 47 -3.28 -7.38 7.78
CA LEU A 47 -2.67 -8.68 7.47
C LEU A 47 -2.94 -9.11 6.03
N CYS A 48 -4.15 -8.91 5.51
CA CYS A 48 -4.46 -9.15 4.10
C CYS A 48 -3.58 -8.29 3.18
N VAL A 49 -3.33 -7.02 3.53
CA VAL A 49 -2.40 -6.17 2.75
C VAL A 49 -0.99 -6.78 2.72
N VAL A 50 -0.49 -7.30 3.85
CA VAL A 50 0.83 -7.96 3.90
C VAL A 50 0.87 -9.18 2.97
N VAL A 51 -0.19 -9.99 2.96
CA VAL A 51 -0.32 -11.17 2.09
C VAL A 51 -0.32 -10.76 0.62
N ILE A 52 -1.13 -9.77 0.24
CA ILE A 52 -1.25 -9.26 -1.14
C ILE A 52 0.11 -8.69 -1.60
N MET A 53 0.79 -7.89 -0.79
CA MET A 53 2.10 -7.35 -1.15
C MET A 53 3.14 -8.47 -1.35
N THR A 54 3.07 -9.53 -0.54
CA THR A 54 3.97 -10.69 -0.67
C THR A 54 3.69 -11.48 -1.95
N ALA A 55 2.42 -11.71 -2.29
CA ALA A 55 2.02 -12.36 -3.55
C ALA A 55 2.42 -11.52 -4.77
N GLY A 56 2.19 -10.19 -4.72
CA GLY A 56 2.55 -9.27 -5.80
C GLY A 56 4.06 -9.23 -6.08
N VAL A 57 4.89 -9.35 -5.05
CA VAL A 57 6.35 -9.49 -5.24
C VAL A 57 6.69 -10.78 -5.97
N GLY A 58 6.07 -11.89 -5.58
CA GLY A 58 6.22 -13.17 -6.28
C GLY A 58 5.89 -13.04 -7.76
N ALA A 59 4.71 -12.51 -8.07
CA ALA A 59 4.24 -12.30 -9.44
C ALA A 59 5.16 -11.36 -10.25
N THR A 60 5.62 -10.26 -9.64
CA THR A 60 6.52 -9.31 -10.31
C THR A 60 7.84 -9.93 -10.71
N VAL A 61 8.46 -10.69 -9.81
CA VAL A 61 9.76 -11.31 -10.08
C VAL A 61 9.62 -12.49 -11.03
N GLU A 62 8.56 -13.26 -10.95
CA GLU A 62 8.27 -14.34 -11.88
C GLU A 62 8.04 -13.80 -13.30
N GLN A 63 7.27 -12.72 -13.45
CA GLN A 63 7.02 -12.07 -14.75
C GLN A 63 8.30 -11.48 -15.36
N LEU A 64 9.22 -10.94 -14.55
CA LEU A 64 10.44 -10.27 -15.04
C LEU A 64 11.60 -11.21 -15.26
N LEU A 65 11.80 -12.16 -14.35
CA LEU A 65 13.04 -12.97 -14.27
C LEU A 65 12.78 -14.47 -14.41
N GLY A 66 11.52 -14.91 -14.47
CA GLY A 66 11.16 -16.32 -14.53
C GLY A 66 11.47 -17.12 -13.25
N VAL A 67 11.77 -16.42 -12.14
CA VAL A 67 12.03 -17.09 -10.86
C VAL A 67 10.70 -17.42 -10.20
N PRO A 68 10.49 -18.67 -9.73
CA PRO A 68 9.21 -19.08 -9.14
C PRO A 68 8.75 -18.15 -8.01
N ALA A 69 7.46 -17.73 -8.05
CA ALA A 69 6.88 -16.82 -7.09
C ALA A 69 7.01 -17.29 -5.64
N GLN A 70 6.99 -18.61 -5.41
CA GLN A 70 7.12 -19.22 -4.09
C GLN A 70 8.46 -18.90 -3.41
N ILE A 71 9.55 -18.90 -4.18
CA ILE A 71 10.90 -18.64 -3.67
C ILE A 71 11.04 -17.14 -3.35
N THR A 72 10.64 -16.31 -4.29
CA THR A 72 10.78 -14.85 -4.17
C THR A 72 9.91 -14.27 -3.07
N SER A 73 8.67 -14.76 -2.94
CA SER A 73 7.79 -14.37 -1.84
C SER A 73 8.32 -14.83 -0.46
N ALA A 74 8.94 -16.02 -0.37
CA ALA A 74 9.57 -16.48 0.86
C ALA A 74 10.73 -15.57 1.31
N VAL A 75 11.64 -15.25 0.38
CA VAL A 75 12.75 -14.33 0.64
C VAL A 75 12.24 -12.95 1.05
N PHE A 76 11.25 -12.44 0.33
CA PHE A 76 10.66 -11.13 0.59
C PHE A 76 10.04 -11.04 1.98
N VAL A 77 9.19 -12.00 2.34
CA VAL A 77 8.51 -11.99 3.64
C VAL A 77 9.49 -12.13 4.80
N PHE A 78 10.55 -12.93 4.61
CA PHE A 78 11.61 -13.04 5.60
C PHE A 78 12.33 -11.71 5.84
N LEU A 79 12.76 -11.03 4.76
CA LEU A 79 13.41 -9.72 4.86
C LEU A 79 12.49 -8.68 5.51
N MET A 80 11.22 -8.67 5.14
CA MET A 80 10.22 -7.78 5.73
C MET A 80 10.05 -8.03 7.23
N GLY A 81 9.98 -9.30 7.64
CA GLY A 81 9.89 -9.69 9.06
C GLY A 81 11.11 -9.23 9.86
N VAL A 82 12.32 -9.37 9.32
CA VAL A 82 13.55 -8.89 9.96
C VAL A 82 13.53 -7.38 10.16
N VAL A 83 13.14 -6.62 9.12
CA VAL A 83 13.08 -5.15 9.21
C VAL A 83 11.95 -4.69 10.13
N ALA A 84 10.82 -5.40 10.17
CA ALA A 84 9.70 -5.09 11.08
C ALA A 84 10.08 -5.21 12.55
N LEU A 85 11.06 -6.05 12.89
CA LEU A 85 11.59 -6.14 14.27
C LEU A 85 12.27 -4.84 14.73
N LEU A 86 12.70 -3.97 13.81
CA LEU A 86 13.24 -2.64 14.11
C LEU A 86 12.15 -1.62 14.50
N GLY A 87 10.88 -1.96 14.28
CA GLY A 87 9.73 -1.14 14.63
C GLY A 87 9.52 0.10 13.75
N ILE A 88 8.71 1.05 14.24
CA ILE A 88 8.26 2.24 13.48
C ILE A 88 9.41 3.13 13.00
N SER A 89 10.47 3.29 13.78
CA SER A 89 11.61 4.14 13.39
C SER A 89 12.36 3.59 12.18
N GLY A 90 12.46 2.25 12.05
CA GLY A 90 13.01 1.60 10.87
C GLY A 90 12.13 1.83 9.64
N MET A 91 10.83 1.64 9.78
CA MET A 91 9.83 1.90 8.75
C MET A 91 9.89 3.34 8.21
N MET A 92 9.94 4.35 9.08
CA MET A 92 9.99 5.76 8.65
C MET A 92 11.23 6.10 7.82
N LYS A 93 12.40 5.54 8.17
CA LYS A 93 13.63 5.71 7.39
C LYS A 93 13.50 5.14 5.97
N VAL A 94 12.91 3.96 5.87
CA VAL A 94 12.66 3.30 4.57
C VAL A 94 11.71 4.16 3.72
N PHE A 95 10.60 4.61 4.27
CA PHE A 95 9.59 5.39 3.54
C PHE A 95 10.12 6.73 3.03
N SER A 96 10.84 7.47 3.88
CA SER A 96 11.36 8.80 3.48
C SER A 96 12.33 8.73 2.32
N ALA A 97 13.02 7.61 2.14
CA ALA A 97 13.92 7.40 1.02
C ALA A 97 13.22 6.85 -0.24
N LEU A 98 12.36 5.84 -0.06
CA LEU A 98 11.80 5.08 -1.20
C LEU A 98 10.63 5.79 -1.89
N VAL A 99 9.71 6.40 -1.12
CA VAL A 99 8.48 6.96 -1.70
C VAL A 99 8.75 8.05 -2.75
N PRO A 100 9.63 9.04 -2.53
CA PRO A 100 9.95 10.02 -3.55
C PRO A 100 10.52 9.40 -4.83
N ILE A 101 11.38 8.39 -4.71
CA ILE A 101 12.00 7.70 -5.84
C ILE A 101 10.94 7.00 -6.69
N ILE A 102 10.03 6.26 -6.05
CA ILE A 102 8.96 5.53 -6.74
C ILE A 102 8.03 6.50 -7.48
N VAL A 103 7.64 7.59 -6.83
CA VAL A 103 6.77 8.62 -7.44
C VAL A 103 7.41 9.22 -8.68
N ILE A 104 8.66 9.69 -8.58
CA ILE A 104 9.39 10.28 -9.70
C ILE A 104 9.55 9.27 -10.84
N ALA A 105 9.94 8.04 -10.52
CA ALA A 105 10.12 7.00 -11.53
C ALA A 105 8.80 6.65 -12.24
N THR A 106 7.69 6.50 -11.52
CA THR A 106 6.39 6.21 -12.13
C THR A 106 5.95 7.32 -13.08
N MET A 107 6.13 8.59 -12.69
CA MET A 107 5.83 9.71 -13.57
C MET A 107 6.75 9.77 -14.79
N PHE A 108 8.03 9.48 -14.62
CA PHE A 108 9.00 9.43 -15.71
C PHE A 108 8.63 8.34 -16.75
N PHE A 109 8.33 7.14 -16.31
CA PHE A 109 7.90 6.05 -17.20
C PHE A 109 6.57 6.33 -17.89
N ALA A 110 5.66 7.04 -17.23
CA ALA A 110 4.43 7.49 -17.86
C ALA A 110 4.69 8.46 -19.01
N VAL A 111 5.57 9.44 -18.80
CA VAL A 111 5.95 10.38 -19.88
C VAL A 111 6.63 9.64 -21.04
N MET A 112 7.52 8.70 -20.78
CA MET A 112 8.13 7.86 -21.82
C MET A 112 7.08 7.07 -22.60
N SER A 113 6.10 6.49 -21.91
CA SER A 113 4.99 5.77 -22.53
C SER A 113 4.16 6.67 -23.47
N TRP A 114 3.89 7.90 -23.07
CA TRP A 114 3.17 8.85 -23.94
C TRP A 114 3.95 9.22 -25.20
N VAL A 115 5.27 9.32 -25.09
CA VAL A 115 6.13 9.62 -26.24
C VAL A 115 6.15 8.45 -27.21
N GLU A 116 6.18 7.22 -26.74
CA GLU A 116 6.29 6.01 -27.57
C GLU A 116 4.95 5.55 -28.15
N PHE A 117 3.90 5.49 -27.32
CA PHE A 117 2.59 4.94 -27.71
C PHE A 117 1.58 6.04 -28.08
N GLY A 118 1.94 7.30 -27.93
CA GLY A 118 1.04 8.43 -28.17
C GLY A 118 0.08 8.71 -27.03
N THR A 119 -0.74 9.74 -27.22
CA THR A 119 -1.72 10.23 -26.24
C THR A 119 -3.16 10.15 -26.73
N ASP A 120 -3.38 9.61 -27.92
CA ASP A 120 -4.69 9.63 -28.60
C ASP A 120 -5.75 8.82 -27.85
N GLY A 121 -5.32 7.78 -27.11
CA GLY A 121 -6.20 6.95 -26.27
C GLY A 121 -6.59 7.57 -24.92
N ILE A 122 -5.99 8.67 -24.50
CA ILE A 122 -6.19 9.22 -23.14
C ILE A 122 -7.62 9.71 -22.90
N LEU A 123 -8.27 10.23 -23.93
CA LEU A 123 -9.64 10.75 -23.87
C LEU A 123 -10.70 9.77 -24.38
N THR A 124 -10.28 8.61 -24.91
CA THR A 124 -11.19 7.57 -25.36
C THR A 124 -11.47 6.60 -24.23
N LEU A 125 -12.74 6.46 -23.86
CA LEU A 125 -13.14 5.41 -22.93
C LEU A 125 -12.97 4.06 -23.62
N PRO A 126 -12.36 3.05 -22.96
CA PRO A 126 -12.26 1.72 -23.55
C PRO A 126 -13.66 1.17 -23.82
N GLU A 127 -13.87 0.57 -25.02
CA GLU A 127 -15.14 -0.03 -25.44
C GLU A 127 -15.64 -1.14 -24.50
N GLN A 128 -14.71 -1.80 -23.81
CA GLN A 128 -15.03 -2.83 -22.81
C GLN A 128 -14.75 -2.34 -21.40
N VAL A 129 -15.74 -1.74 -20.78
CA VAL A 129 -15.74 -1.53 -19.34
C VAL A 129 -16.16 -2.86 -18.70
N HIS A 130 -15.21 -3.58 -18.11
CA HIS A 130 -15.54 -4.74 -17.29
C HIS A 130 -16.36 -4.26 -16.09
N SER A 131 -17.69 -4.50 -16.14
CA SER A 131 -18.57 -4.16 -15.03
C SER A 131 -18.28 -5.09 -13.86
N ASN A 132 -17.71 -4.54 -12.79
CA ASN A 132 -17.57 -5.26 -11.52
C ASN A 132 -18.94 -5.18 -10.80
N PRO A 133 -19.61 -6.32 -10.50
CA PRO A 133 -20.89 -6.32 -9.78
C PRO A 133 -20.86 -5.60 -8.44
N LEU A 134 -19.70 -5.57 -7.77
CA LEU A 134 -19.50 -4.87 -6.49
C LEU A 134 -19.27 -3.36 -6.66
N MET A 135 -18.99 -2.91 -7.89
CA MET A 135 -18.70 -1.50 -8.22
C MET A 135 -19.49 -1.09 -9.47
N PRO A 136 -20.83 -1.02 -9.38
CA PRO A 136 -21.72 -0.87 -10.56
C PRO A 136 -21.58 0.49 -11.25
N ASN A 137 -20.97 1.48 -10.61
CA ASN A 137 -20.74 2.80 -11.16
C ASN A 137 -19.52 3.49 -10.56
N TRP A 138 -19.04 4.54 -11.23
CA TRP A 138 -17.84 5.29 -10.82
C TRP A 138 -17.93 5.87 -9.40
N PHE A 139 -19.11 6.25 -8.92
CA PHE A 139 -19.28 6.83 -7.61
C PHE A 139 -19.07 5.79 -6.49
N VAL A 140 -19.67 4.59 -6.66
CA VAL A 140 -19.43 3.47 -5.73
C VAL A 140 -17.97 3.04 -5.76
N ALA A 141 -17.35 2.96 -6.94
CA ALA A 141 -15.93 2.66 -7.08
C ALA A 141 -15.05 3.71 -6.36
N ALA A 142 -15.34 5.00 -6.51
CA ALA A 142 -14.62 6.07 -5.85
C ALA A 142 -14.79 6.02 -4.32
N LEU A 143 -16.00 5.76 -3.82
CA LEU A 143 -16.27 5.58 -2.39
C LEU A 143 -15.55 4.37 -1.81
N THR A 144 -15.58 3.24 -2.50
CA THR A 144 -14.87 2.02 -2.10
C THR A 144 -13.36 2.26 -2.06
N TYR A 145 -12.81 2.94 -3.08
CA TYR A 145 -11.40 3.33 -3.10
C TYR A 145 -11.01 4.20 -1.91
N VAL A 146 -11.83 5.22 -1.61
CA VAL A 146 -11.61 6.09 -0.45
C VAL A 146 -11.69 5.31 0.85
N ALA A 147 -12.72 4.47 1.04
CA ALA A 147 -12.92 3.68 2.25
C ALA A 147 -11.75 2.70 2.51
N TYR A 148 -11.32 1.99 1.46
CA TYR A 148 -10.17 1.09 1.51
C TYR A 148 -8.88 1.81 1.95
N ASN A 149 -8.57 2.94 1.30
CA ASN A 149 -7.38 3.71 1.63
C ASN A 149 -7.45 4.35 3.03
N LEU A 150 -8.64 4.78 3.47
CA LEU A 150 -8.83 5.31 4.81
C LEU A 150 -8.62 4.23 5.87
N LEU A 151 -9.15 3.03 5.67
CA LEU A 151 -8.97 1.92 6.60
C LEU A 151 -7.48 1.60 6.80
N GLY A 152 -6.72 1.47 5.70
CA GLY A 152 -5.27 1.28 5.77
C GLY A 152 -4.54 2.45 6.42
N SER A 153 -4.95 3.69 6.09
CA SER A 153 -4.34 4.90 6.64
C SER A 153 -4.51 5.02 8.16
N VAL A 154 -5.67 4.67 8.71
CA VAL A 154 -5.92 4.71 10.17
C VAL A 154 -4.90 3.84 10.89
N GLY A 155 -4.69 2.60 10.45
CA GLY A 155 -3.75 1.68 11.08
C GLY A 155 -2.30 2.18 11.10
N ILE A 156 -1.90 2.91 10.07
CA ILE A 156 -0.52 3.40 9.90
C ILE A 156 -0.33 4.80 10.52
N MET A 157 -1.28 5.71 10.33
CA MET A 157 -1.14 7.11 10.74
C MET A 157 -1.27 7.30 12.27
N VAL A 158 -2.03 6.43 12.95
CA VAL A 158 -2.16 6.51 14.41
C VAL A 158 -0.83 6.32 15.11
N PRO A 159 -0.06 5.25 14.85
CA PRO A 159 1.29 5.12 15.40
C PRO A 159 2.23 6.27 15.01
N LEU A 160 2.10 6.82 13.79
CA LEU A 160 2.91 7.93 13.31
C LEU A 160 2.54 9.28 13.95
N GLY A 161 1.36 9.42 14.50
CA GLY A 161 0.87 10.67 15.11
C GLY A 161 1.80 11.24 16.18
N LYS A 162 2.54 10.38 16.91
CA LYS A 162 3.52 10.76 17.93
C LYS A 162 4.74 11.50 17.36
N TYR A 163 5.08 11.24 16.11
CA TYR A 163 6.28 11.77 15.44
C TYR A 163 5.98 13.05 14.65
N LEU A 164 4.73 13.29 14.31
CA LEU A 164 4.32 14.44 13.50
C LEU A 164 3.99 15.63 14.39
N ARG A 165 4.86 16.63 14.38
CA ARG A 165 4.69 17.87 15.14
C ARG A 165 4.42 19.06 14.19
N GLY A 166 3.44 19.88 14.56
CA GLY A 166 3.11 21.13 13.85
C GLY A 166 1.96 21.01 12.85
N LYS A 167 0.94 21.88 13.04
CA LYS A 167 -0.27 21.92 12.21
C LYS A 167 -0.01 22.23 10.73
N ARG A 168 1.03 23.03 10.43
CA ARG A 168 1.39 23.40 9.05
C ARG A 168 2.03 22.21 8.33
N THR A 169 2.96 21.53 8.98
CA THR A 169 3.64 20.35 8.43
C THR A 169 2.64 19.26 8.06
N ILE A 170 1.66 18.99 8.93
CA ILE A 170 0.62 18.00 8.67
C ILE A 170 -0.23 18.40 7.47
N ARG A 171 -0.73 19.64 7.42
CA ARG A 171 -1.58 20.09 6.30
C ARG A 171 -0.84 20.06 4.97
N VAL A 172 0.39 20.57 4.95
CA VAL A 172 1.21 20.60 3.74
C VAL A 172 1.58 19.17 3.31
N GLY A 173 2.00 18.31 4.25
CA GLY A 173 2.36 16.92 3.95
C GLY A 173 1.18 16.11 3.38
N ILE A 174 -0.01 16.24 3.97
CA ILE A 174 -1.21 15.55 3.48
C ILE A 174 -1.66 16.11 2.12
N ALA A 175 -1.60 17.42 1.92
CA ALA A 175 -1.98 18.04 0.65
C ALA A 175 -1.01 17.63 -0.47
N LEU A 176 0.29 17.63 -0.21
CA LEU A 176 1.31 17.16 -1.16
C LEU A 176 1.15 15.65 -1.44
N GLY A 177 0.96 14.83 -0.40
CA GLY A 177 0.72 13.40 -0.58
C GLY A 177 -0.52 13.11 -1.42
N GLY A 178 -1.61 13.83 -1.19
CA GLY A 178 -2.83 13.73 -1.98
C GLY A 178 -2.64 14.18 -3.43
N LEU A 179 -1.88 15.26 -3.67
CA LEU A 179 -1.55 15.71 -5.02
C LEU A 179 -0.69 14.69 -5.75
N LEU A 180 0.36 14.20 -5.11
CA LEU A 180 1.24 13.19 -5.70
C LEU A 180 0.50 11.89 -6.01
N LEU A 181 -0.43 11.46 -5.14
CA LEU A 181 -1.27 10.30 -5.41
C LEU A 181 -2.12 10.48 -6.67
N VAL A 182 -2.74 11.66 -6.86
CA VAL A 182 -3.52 11.95 -8.08
C VAL A 182 -2.64 11.96 -9.32
N LEU A 183 -1.45 12.56 -9.23
CA LEU A 183 -0.50 12.61 -10.34
C LEU A 183 -0.03 11.20 -10.73
N VAL A 184 0.36 10.38 -9.76
CA VAL A 184 0.80 8.99 -10.01
C VAL A 184 -0.36 8.15 -10.57
N ALA A 185 -1.54 8.19 -9.98
CA ALA A 185 -2.69 7.44 -10.45
C ALA A 185 -3.11 7.88 -11.86
N GLY A 186 -3.12 9.18 -12.13
CA GLY A 186 -3.39 9.73 -13.46
C GLY A 186 -2.34 9.31 -14.48
N SER A 187 -1.06 9.34 -14.10
CA SER A 187 0.05 8.89 -14.95
C SER A 187 -0.08 7.42 -15.33
N VAL A 188 -0.38 6.54 -14.38
CA VAL A 188 -0.58 5.10 -14.63
C VAL A 188 -1.79 4.89 -15.54
N LEU A 189 -2.91 5.52 -15.21
CA LEU A 189 -4.14 5.37 -16.00
C LEU A 189 -3.92 5.79 -17.48
N THR A 190 -3.36 6.97 -17.69
CA THR A 190 -3.13 7.50 -19.04
C THR A 190 -2.08 6.70 -19.82
N SER A 191 -1.10 6.11 -19.15
CA SER A 191 -0.13 5.22 -19.80
C SER A 191 -0.78 3.92 -20.28
N LEU A 192 -1.65 3.33 -19.48
CA LEU A 192 -2.34 2.08 -19.81
C LEU A 192 -3.42 2.28 -20.88
N THR A 193 -4.02 3.47 -20.99
CA THR A 193 -4.95 3.76 -22.10
C THR A 193 -4.23 3.84 -23.46
N GLY A 194 -2.96 4.26 -23.47
CA GLY A 194 -2.12 4.25 -24.68
C GLY A 194 -1.67 2.84 -25.11
N TYR A 195 -1.65 1.88 -24.19
CA TYR A 195 -1.27 0.49 -24.45
C TYR A 195 -2.18 -0.50 -23.69
N PRO A 196 -3.41 -0.74 -24.20
CA PRO A 196 -4.42 -1.54 -23.49
C PRO A 196 -4.01 -3.00 -23.22
N GLU A 197 -3.15 -3.59 -24.08
CA GLU A 197 -2.67 -4.97 -23.92
C GLU A 197 -1.95 -5.17 -22.57
N ALA A 198 -1.21 -4.17 -22.11
CA ALA A 198 -0.55 -4.24 -20.81
C ALA A 198 -1.54 -4.33 -19.65
N ALA A 199 -2.75 -3.81 -19.80
CA ALA A 199 -3.76 -3.83 -18.74
C ALA A 199 -4.28 -5.25 -18.42
N ALA A 200 -4.08 -6.21 -19.32
CA ALA A 200 -4.43 -7.62 -19.14
C ALA A 200 -3.39 -8.42 -18.34
N GLU A 201 -2.18 -7.87 -18.19
CA GLU A 201 -1.09 -8.52 -17.47
C GLU A 201 -1.25 -8.40 -15.94
N GLN A 202 -0.66 -9.32 -15.19
CA GLN A 202 -0.69 -9.28 -13.71
C GLN A 202 -0.07 -7.99 -13.15
N MET A 203 1.02 -7.52 -13.79
CA MET A 203 1.71 -6.29 -13.45
C MET A 203 1.71 -5.32 -14.64
N PRO A 204 0.61 -4.58 -14.90
CA PRO A 204 0.42 -3.79 -16.10
C PRO A 204 1.53 -2.80 -16.43
N MET A 205 1.99 -2.04 -15.43
CA MET A 205 3.07 -1.06 -15.61
C MET A 205 4.45 -1.71 -15.83
N VAL A 206 4.66 -2.91 -15.32
CA VAL A 206 5.87 -3.70 -15.59
C VAL A 206 5.87 -4.18 -17.05
N ALA A 207 4.73 -4.69 -17.51
CA ALA A 207 4.57 -5.10 -18.92
C ALA A 207 4.79 -3.92 -19.88
N LEU A 208 4.17 -2.78 -19.60
CA LEU A 208 4.31 -1.56 -20.41
C LEU A 208 5.78 -1.07 -20.43
N THR A 209 6.45 -0.98 -19.30
CA THR A 209 7.85 -0.54 -19.24
C THR A 209 8.81 -1.54 -19.89
N SER A 210 8.52 -2.84 -19.80
CA SER A 210 9.29 -3.89 -20.50
C SER A 210 9.13 -3.80 -22.01
N ARG A 211 7.97 -3.36 -22.48
CA ARG A 211 7.70 -3.13 -23.91
C ARG A 211 8.48 -1.94 -24.45
N LEU A 212 8.61 -0.87 -23.66
CA LEU A 212 9.48 0.27 -23.99
C LEU A 212 10.94 -0.17 -24.11
N ASN A 213 11.43 -0.86 -23.12
CA ASN A 213 12.76 -1.44 -23.09
C ASN A 213 12.86 -2.49 -21.97
N PRO A 214 13.37 -3.70 -22.22
CA PRO A 214 13.50 -4.75 -21.20
C PRO A 214 14.25 -4.31 -19.93
N THR A 215 15.31 -3.51 -20.09
CA THR A 215 16.07 -2.98 -18.95
C THR A 215 15.23 -2.02 -18.10
N LEU A 216 14.41 -1.17 -18.75
CA LEU A 216 13.49 -0.27 -18.03
C LEU A 216 12.41 -1.05 -17.29
N GLY A 217 11.93 -2.15 -17.85
CA GLY A 217 11.01 -3.07 -17.16
C GLY A 217 11.61 -3.63 -15.86
N ILE A 218 12.86 -4.07 -15.89
CA ILE A 218 13.58 -4.56 -14.71
C ILE A 218 13.74 -3.45 -13.67
N VAL A 219 14.14 -2.25 -14.09
CA VAL A 219 14.32 -1.09 -13.19
C VAL A 219 12.98 -0.73 -12.53
N TYR A 220 11.91 -0.64 -13.31
CA TYR A 220 10.59 -0.31 -12.78
C TYR A 220 10.06 -1.40 -11.86
N GLY A 221 10.21 -2.68 -12.24
CA GLY A 221 9.85 -3.81 -11.40
C GLY A 221 10.57 -3.77 -10.04
N PHE A 222 11.87 -3.48 -10.04
CA PHE A 222 12.61 -3.31 -8.79
C PHE A 222 12.05 -2.17 -7.92
N LEU A 223 11.69 -1.04 -8.53
CA LEU A 223 11.04 0.05 -7.80
C LEU A 223 9.67 -0.34 -7.24
N LEU A 224 8.89 -1.13 -7.98
CA LEU A 224 7.63 -1.70 -7.46
C LEU A 224 7.87 -2.64 -6.28
N LEU A 225 8.90 -3.50 -6.33
CA LEU A 225 9.27 -4.35 -5.19
C LEU A 225 9.56 -3.52 -3.94
N LEU A 226 10.27 -2.40 -4.08
CA LEU A 226 10.51 -1.47 -2.98
C LEU A 226 9.21 -0.82 -2.48
N GLY A 227 8.28 -0.48 -3.38
CA GLY A 227 6.96 0.04 -3.03
C GLY A 227 6.11 -0.98 -2.26
N MET A 228 6.07 -2.22 -2.73
CA MET A 228 5.39 -3.32 -2.05
C MET A 228 6.03 -3.61 -0.68
N PHE A 229 7.36 -3.55 -0.59
CA PHE A 229 8.08 -3.68 0.67
C PHE A 229 7.67 -2.60 1.66
N SER A 230 7.62 -1.34 1.22
CA SER A 230 7.21 -0.22 2.08
C SER A 230 5.80 -0.40 2.62
N ASN A 231 4.84 -0.73 1.74
CA ASN A 231 3.43 -0.88 2.12
C ASN A 231 3.21 -2.11 3.02
N GLY A 232 3.81 -3.25 2.67
CA GLY A 232 3.77 -4.47 3.48
C GLY A 232 4.40 -4.26 4.87
N LEU A 233 5.57 -3.60 4.92
CA LEU A 233 6.26 -3.29 6.17
C LEU A 233 5.42 -2.39 7.09
N ALA A 234 4.79 -1.35 6.54
CA ALA A 234 3.92 -0.47 7.31
C ALA A 234 2.75 -1.23 7.94
N SER A 235 2.08 -2.05 7.14
CA SER A 235 0.95 -2.86 7.57
C SER A 235 1.35 -3.90 8.62
N LEU A 236 2.50 -4.56 8.42
CA LEU A 236 3.04 -5.54 9.35
C LEU A 236 3.42 -4.92 10.70
N VAL A 237 4.09 -3.76 10.69
CA VAL A 237 4.48 -3.04 11.91
C VAL A 237 3.24 -2.59 12.68
N ALA A 238 2.23 -2.04 11.98
CA ALA A 238 0.97 -1.62 12.61
C ALA A 238 0.22 -2.82 13.22
N PHE A 239 0.16 -3.95 12.49
CA PHE A 239 -0.41 -5.19 13.00
C PHE A 239 0.31 -5.69 14.25
N MET A 240 1.63 -5.74 14.22
CA MET A 240 2.44 -6.18 15.37
C MET A 240 2.29 -5.28 16.58
N GLU A 241 2.16 -3.96 16.40
CA GLU A 241 1.87 -3.06 17.53
C GLU A 241 0.53 -3.37 18.19
N TYR A 242 -0.50 -3.68 17.39
CA TYR A 242 -1.79 -4.08 17.93
C TYR A 242 -1.70 -5.39 18.71
N VAL A 243 -1.05 -6.41 18.14
CA VAL A 243 -0.86 -7.72 18.78
C VAL A 243 -0.10 -7.57 20.11
N ASN A 244 1.00 -6.83 20.11
CA ASN A 244 1.82 -6.62 21.30
C ASN A 244 1.06 -5.90 22.45
N ARG A 245 0.13 -5.00 22.09
CA ARG A 245 -0.70 -4.31 23.10
C ARG A 245 -1.75 -5.22 23.72
N HIS A 246 -2.34 -6.13 22.94
CA HIS A 246 -3.47 -6.94 23.40
C HIS A 246 -3.07 -8.30 23.95
N VAL A 247 -1.94 -8.86 23.50
CA VAL A 247 -1.50 -10.21 23.86
C VAL A 247 -0.07 -10.19 24.38
N LYS A 248 0.10 -9.93 25.68
CA LYS A 248 1.43 -9.85 26.33
C LYS A 248 2.30 -11.09 26.14
N ALA A 249 1.70 -12.28 26.06
CA ALA A 249 2.43 -13.53 25.80
C ALA A 249 3.16 -13.52 24.45
N LEU A 250 2.57 -12.92 23.44
CA LEU A 250 3.15 -12.80 22.08
C LEU A 250 4.26 -11.75 22.05
N ASP A 251 4.16 -10.70 22.85
CA ASP A 251 5.22 -9.69 22.99
C ASP A 251 6.48 -10.29 23.65
N THR A 252 6.33 -11.11 24.68
CA THR A 252 7.44 -11.82 25.34
C THR A 252 8.22 -12.70 24.36
N HIS A 253 7.54 -13.30 23.38
CA HIS A 253 8.14 -14.17 22.37
C HIS A 253 8.15 -13.53 20.96
N ARG A 254 8.34 -12.23 20.89
CA ARG A 254 8.20 -11.40 19.66
C ARG A 254 8.88 -11.98 18.43
N ARG A 255 10.08 -12.56 18.57
CA ARG A 255 10.81 -13.17 17.44
C ARG A 255 10.11 -14.42 16.92
N ILE A 256 9.62 -15.28 17.81
CA ILE A 256 8.91 -16.51 17.45
C ILE A 256 7.56 -16.15 16.81
N THR A 257 6.82 -15.23 17.43
CA THR A 257 5.56 -14.71 16.89
C THR A 257 5.76 -14.16 15.48
N MET A 258 6.81 -13.37 15.24
CA MET A 258 7.13 -12.86 13.92
C MET A 258 7.43 -13.99 12.93
N ALA A 259 8.24 -14.98 13.32
CA ALA A 259 8.58 -16.10 12.44
C ALA A 259 7.33 -16.92 12.03
N VAL A 260 6.45 -17.22 13.00
CA VAL A 260 5.19 -17.93 12.72
C VAL A 260 4.28 -17.09 11.82
N LEU A 261 4.16 -15.80 12.09
CA LEU A 261 3.35 -14.90 11.29
C LEU A 261 3.87 -14.83 9.84
N MET A 262 5.18 -14.74 9.64
CA MET A 262 5.78 -14.72 8.30
C MET A 262 5.54 -16.02 7.54
N LEU A 263 5.59 -17.18 8.20
CA LEU A 263 5.24 -18.45 7.60
C LEU A 263 3.77 -18.51 7.17
N LEU A 264 2.86 -18.00 7.99
CA LEU A 264 1.43 -17.92 7.67
C LEU A 264 1.17 -16.97 6.50
N VAL A 265 1.80 -15.80 6.49
CA VAL A 265 1.71 -14.83 5.40
C VAL A 265 2.23 -15.43 4.10
N TRP A 266 3.39 -16.09 4.14
CA TRP A 266 3.94 -16.77 2.98
C TRP A 266 2.99 -17.83 2.46
N ALA A 267 2.51 -18.74 3.31
CA ALA A 267 1.58 -19.78 2.92
C ALA A 267 0.28 -19.21 2.31
N ALA A 268 -0.26 -18.14 2.89
CA ALA A 268 -1.45 -17.46 2.36
C ALA A 268 -1.16 -16.79 1.00
N SER A 269 0.05 -16.24 0.80
CA SER A 269 0.44 -15.58 -0.46
C SER A 269 0.56 -16.56 -1.64
N LEU A 270 0.69 -17.86 -1.37
CA LEU A 270 0.72 -18.90 -2.41
C LEU A 270 -0.63 -19.11 -3.11
N ALA A 271 -1.71 -18.55 -2.55
CA ALA A 271 -3.02 -18.55 -3.22
C ALA A 271 -3.04 -17.71 -4.52
N GLY A 272 -2.02 -16.88 -4.74
CA GLY A 272 -1.83 -16.05 -5.92
C GLY A 272 -2.12 -14.56 -5.68
N PHE A 273 -1.83 -13.79 -6.72
CA PHE A 273 -2.04 -12.34 -6.77
C PHE A 273 -3.19 -12.00 -7.70
#